data_88ab9bdc839308a1e35d89e510fecd65
#
_entry.id   88ab9bdc839308a1e35d89e510fecd65
#
_cell.length_a   1.000
_cell.length_b   1.000
_cell.length_c   1.000
_cell.angle_alpha   90.00
_cell.angle_beta   90.00
_cell.angle_gamma   90.00
#
_symmetry.space_group_name_H-M   'P 1'
#
loop_
_entity.id
_entity.type
_entity.pdbx_description
1 polymer ?
#
loop_
_entity_poly.entity_id
_entity_poly.type
_entity_poly.pdbx_seq_one_letter_code
_entity_poly.pdbx_strand_id
1 'polypeptide(L)'
;KDIIAKKEESKFIFPRNLIQVGFATNFFGYGINDFLSDGTVPVFLVSRAHVETGFSVQYQRNIFHGKKYFSFDWGTTLGFWRSEKDHQKFMTISVFPLFRFTLFRTKSFDFYLNYSLAGPTFISGLKIDDRNTGPHFTFQDNIGVGLFMGKERKLNTEVKIGHYSNGNLFTENDGVKIPLTVNLGYNF
;
A
#
# COMPACT_ATOMS: atom_id res chain seq x y z
N LYS A 1 -25.64 43.72 -10.02
CA LYS A 1 -25.57 42.52 -10.88
C LYS A 1 -24.55 41.61 -10.23
N ASP A 2 -25.03 40.80 -9.28
CA ASP A 2 -24.20 39.82 -8.57
C ASP A 2 -24.00 38.63 -9.47
N ILE A 3 -22.85 38.53 -10.07
CA ILE A 3 -22.37 37.28 -10.69
C ILE A 3 -21.89 36.41 -9.52
N ILE A 4 -22.83 35.67 -8.91
CA ILE A 4 -22.47 34.58 -8.03
C ILE A 4 -21.78 33.56 -8.92
N ALA A 5 -20.46 33.51 -8.83
CA ALA A 5 -19.67 32.46 -9.44
C ALA A 5 -20.15 31.13 -8.84
N LYS A 6 -20.96 30.40 -9.60
CA LYS A 6 -21.37 29.06 -9.28
C LYS A 6 -20.08 28.25 -9.10
N LYS A 7 -19.76 27.92 -7.86
CA LYS A 7 -18.66 27.03 -7.52
C LYS A 7 -18.93 25.74 -8.28
N GLU A 8 -18.19 25.47 -9.36
CA GLU A 8 -18.27 24.18 -10.04
C GLU A 8 -17.87 23.11 -9.01
N GLU A 9 -18.85 22.43 -8.47
CA GLU A 9 -18.62 21.24 -7.68
C GLU A 9 -17.84 20.25 -8.55
N SER A 10 -16.77 19.74 -8.02
CA SER A 10 -15.89 18.80 -8.71
C SER A 10 -16.76 17.63 -9.23
N LYS A 11 -16.85 17.48 -10.53
CA LYS A 11 -17.52 16.36 -11.22
C LYS A 11 -16.91 15.00 -10.87
N PHE A 12 -15.84 14.95 -10.10
CA PHE A 12 -15.07 13.76 -9.79
C PHE A 12 -15.38 13.26 -8.39
N ILE A 13 -15.66 11.98 -8.29
CA ILE A 13 -15.88 11.27 -7.02
C ILE A 13 -14.51 10.88 -6.47
N PHE A 14 -14.24 11.26 -5.22
CA PHE A 14 -13.10 10.77 -4.47
C PHE A 14 -13.60 9.85 -3.36
N PRO A 15 -13.09 8.61 -3.29
CA PRO A 15 -13.42 7.69 -2.21
C PRO A 15 -13.14 8.33 -0.85
N ARG A 16 -14.11 8.29 0.05
CA ARG A 16 -13.94 8.87 1.39
C ARG A 16 -13.38 7.84 2.38
N ASN A 17 -13.98 6.67 2.40
CA ASN A 17 -13.57 5.56 3.24
C ASN A 17 -13.48 4.30 2.38
N LEU A 18 -12.36 3.65 2.40
CA LEU A 18 -12.11 2.43 1.64
C LEU A 18 -11.66 1.32 2.60
N ILE A 19 -12.35 0.19 2.57
CA ILE A 19 -11.90 -1.05 3.20
C ILE A 19 -11.45 -2.02 2.12
N GLN A 20 -10.32 -2.70 2.35
CA GLN A 20 -9.76 -3.67 1.42
C GLN A 20 -9.37 -4.94 2.15
N VAL A 21 -9.51 -6.07 1.46
CA VAL A 21 -8.88 -7.34 1.83
C VAL A 21 -7.86 -7.68 0.75
N GLY A 22 -6.64 -8.00 1.16
CA GLY A 22 -5.53 -8.30 0.29
C GLY A 22 -5.00 -9.71 0.49
N PHE A 23 -4.60 -10.34 -0.61
CA PHE A 23 -3.89 -11.60 -0.63
C PHE A 23 -2.56 -11.43 -1.34
N ALA A 24 -1.48 -11.81 -0.65
CA ALA A 24 -0.12 -11.77 -1.16
C ALA A 24 0.38 -13.18 -1.49
N THR A 25 1.11 -13.30 -2.59
CA THR A 25 1.74 -14.56 -2.99
C THR A 25 3.01 -14.32 -3.78
N ASN A 26 4.04 -15.13 -3.51
CA ASN A 26 5.29 -15.14 -4.28
C ASN A 26 5.21 -16.05 -5.52
N PHE A 27 4.03 -16.54 -5.88
CA PHE A 27 3.84 -17.38 -7.07
C PHE A 27 4.44 -16.78 -8.35
N PHE A 28 4.38 -15.47 -8.49
CA PHE A 28 4.97 -14.72 -9.62
C PHE A 28 6.42 -14.28 -9.38
N GLY A 29 7.04 -14.74 -8.28
CA GLY A 29 8.37 -14.32 -7.86
C GLY A 29 8.42 -12.86 -7.39
N TYR A 30 9.63 -12.34 -7.26
CA TYR A 30 9.90 -10.98 -6.77
C TYR A 30 10.41 -10.03 -7.86
N GLY A 31 10.35 -10.42 -9.13
CA GLY A 31 10.94 -9.65 -10.24
C GLY A 31 10.49 -8.19 -10.29
N ILE A 32 9.24 -7.86 -9.93
CA ILE A 32 8.76 -6.47 -9.87
C ILE A 32 9.38 -5.73 -8.68
N ASN A 33 9.48 -6.39 -7.51
CA ASN A 33 10.13 -5.81 -6.34
C ASN A 33 11.61 -5.54 -6.63
N ASP A 34 12.30 -6.48 -7.25
CA ASP A 34 13.73 -6.38 -7.56
C ASP A 34 13.98 -5.28 -8.60
N PHE A 35 13.19 -5.22 -9.65
CA PHE A 35 13.26 -4.14 -10.64
C PHE A 35 13.13 -2.74 -10.03
N LEU A 36 12.21 -2.56 -9.08
CA LEU A 36 12.03 -1.29 -8.41
C LEU A 36 13.13 -1.01 -7.36
N SER A 37 13.71 -2.05 -6.76
CA SER A 37 14.80 -1.95 -5.78
C SER A 37 16.14 -1.59 -6.41
N ASP A 38 16.39 -1.98 -7.67
CA ASP A 38 17.68 -1.81 -8.35
C ASP A 38 17.95 -0.36 -8.83
N GLY A 39 17.30 0.62 -8.23
CA GLY A 39 17.66 2.04 -8.39
C GLY A 39 17.04 2.75 -9.59
N THR A 40 16.13 2.11 -10.31
CA THR A 40 15.37 2.76 -11.39
C THR A 40 14.28 3.70 -10.87
N VAL A 41 13.81 3.48 -9.65
CA VAL A 41 12.87 4.34 -8.93
C VAL A 41 13.42 4.57 -7.52
N PRO A 42 13.37 5.80 -6.96
CA PRO A 42 13.82 6.08 -5.60
C PRO A 42 12.83 5.52 -4.55
N VAL A 43 12.53 4.24 -4.67
CA VAL A 43 11.64 3.50 -3.75
C VAL A 43 12.53 2.52 -3.00
N PHE A 44 12.63 2.69 -1.69
CA PHE A 44 13.50 1.90 -0.82
C PHE A 44 12.88 0.54 -0.51
N LEU A 45 12.80 -0.35 -1.51
CA LEU A 45 12.22 -1.69 -1.35
C LEU A 45 13.27 -2.79 -1.17
N VAL A 46 14.49 -2.45 -0.77
CA VAL A 46 15.56 -3.43 -0.53
C VAL A 46 15.27 -4.20 0.76
N SER A 47 15.14 -5.52 0.66
CA SER A 47 14.87 -6.39 1.81
C SER A 47 15.44 -7.78 1.57
N ARG A 48 15.83 -8.47 2.66
CA ARG A 48 16.50 -9.78 2.62
C ARG A 48 15.62 -10.94 3.09
N ALA A 49 14.62 -10.67 3.95
CA ALA A 49 13.62 -11.65 4.31
C ALA A 49 12.45 -11.56 3.32
N HIS A 50 11.87 -12.69 2.96
CA HIS A 50 10.82 -12.79 1.95
C HIS A 50 9.55 -13.39 2.53
N VAL A 51 8.40 -12.85 2.12
CA VAL A 51 7.10 -13.41 2.45
C VAL A 51 6.65 -14.35 1.33
N GLU A 52 6.38 -15.60 1.65
CA GLU A 52 5.81 -16.55 0.70
C GLU A 52 4.35 -16.22 0.36
N THR A 53 3.54 -16.05 1.41
CA THR A 53 2.12 -15.75 1.27
C THR A 53 1.59 -15.03 2.50
N GLY A 54 0.45 -14.39 2.34
CA GLY A 54 -0.22 -13.75 3.45
C GLY A 54 -1.52 -13.08 3.05
N PHE A 55 -2.22 -12.58 4.04
CA PHE A 55 -3.40 -11.77 3.81
C PHE A 55 -3.37 -10.51 4.69
N SER A 56 -4.11 -9.51 4.26
CA SER A 56 -4.22 -8.25 5.00
C SER A 56 -5.63 -7.69 4.95
N VAL A 57 -5.99 -6.96 5.99
CA VAL A 57 -7.17 -6.09 6.01
C VAL A 57 -6.67 -4.66 6.14
N GLN A 58 -7.15 -3.79 5.28
CA GLN A 58 -6.71 -2.42 5.23
C GLN A 58 -7.91 -1.47 5.21
N TYR A 59 -7.82 -0.40 5.97
CA TYR A 59 -8.75 0.72 5.93
C TYR A 59 -8.00 1.98 5.51
N GLN A 60 -8.63 2.78 4.65
CA GLN A 60 -8.11 4.08 4.19
C GLN A 60 -9.17 5.15 4.33
N ARG A 61 -8.75 6.33 4.72
CA ARG A 61 -9.62 7.52 4.78
C ARG A 61 -8.99 8.68 4.04
N ASN A 62 -9.73 9.24 3.11
CA ASN A 62 -9.30 10.43 2.40
C ASN A 62 -9.30 11.63 3.35
N ILE A 63 -8.16 12.31 3.42
CA ILE A 63 -7.93 13.50 4.24
C ILE A 63 -7.97 14.74 3.35
N PHE A 64 -7.38 14.62 2.16
CA PHE A 64 -7.28 15.72 1.22
C PHE A 64 -7.37 15.18 -0.21
N HIS A 65 -8.00 15.93 -1.08
CA HIS A 65 -7.94 15.71 -2.51
C HIS A 65 -7.85 17.04 -3.27
N GLY A 66 -7.06 17.04 -4.32
CA GLY A 66 -7.04 18.12 -5.29
C GLY A 66 -8.26 18.09 -6.20
N LYS A 67 -8.35 19.04 -7.11
CA LYS A 67 -9.53 19.15 -7.98
C LYS A 67 -9.77 17.94 -8.89
N LYS A 68 -8.71 17.22 -9.30
CA LYS A 68 -8.85 16.22 -10.37
C LYS A 68 -8.03 14.93 -10.19
N TYR A 69 -6.75 15.03 -9.86
CA TYR A 69 -5.82 13.90 -10.00
C TYR A 69 -5.25 13.36 -8.70
N PHE A 70 -5.04 14.20 -7.73
CA PHE A 70 -4.32 13.86 -6.51
C PHE A 70 -5.25 13.69 -5.33
N SER A 71 -5.00 12.66 -4.53
CA SER A 71 -5.55 12.52 -3.18
C SER A 71 -4.50 12.05 -2.20
N PHE A 72 -4.70 12.43 -0.95
CA PHE A 72 -3.92 12.04 0.20
C PHE A 72 -4.83 11.39 1.22
N ASP A 73 -4.49 10.17 1.60
CA ASP A 73 -5.26 9.38 2.54
C ASP A 73 -4.40 8.99 3.74
N TRP A 74 -5.01 8.76 4.89
CA TRP A 74 -4.46 7.95 5.96
C TRP A 74 -5.02 6.55 5.88
N GLY A 75 -4.17 5.56 6.14
CA GLY A 75 -4.58 4.17 6.19
C GLY A 75 -4.04 3.45 7.40
N THR A 76 -4.67 2.31 7.70
CA THR A 76 -4.17 1.32 8.65
C THR A 76 -4.27 -0.06 8.02
N THR A 77 -3.29 -0.92 8.29
CA THR A 77 -3.26 -2.31 7.82
C THR A 77 -3.02 -3.24 8.99
N LEU A 78 -3.78 -4.33 9.02
CA LEU A 78 -3.49 -5.53 9.79
C LEU A 78 -3.07 -6.62 8.80
N GLY A 79 -1.82 -7.08 8.89
CA GLY A 79 -1.24 -8.08 8.00
C GLY A 79 -0.87 -9.36 8.74
N PHE A 80 -1.09 -10.50 8.09
CA PHE A 80 -0.71 -11.83 8.54
C PHE A 80 0.09 -12.50 7.45
N TRP A 81 1.31 -12.88 7.77
CA TRP A 81 2.32 -13.28 6.80
C TRP A 81 2.93 -14.62 7.15
N ARG A 82 3.39 -15.34 6.15
CA ARG A 82 4.24 -16.53 6.26
C ARG A 82 5.51 -16.27 5.47
N SER A 83 6.66 -16.49 6.10
CA SER A 83 7.97 -16.35 5.45
C SER A 83 8.22 -17.48 4.43
N GLU A 84 9.13 -17.23 3.49
CA GLU A 84 9.39 -18.12 2.36
C GLU A 84 10.22 -19.34 2.77
N LYS A 85 11.28 -19.15 3.56
CA LYS A 85 12.24 -20.21 3.86
C LYS A 85 11.78 -21.13 4.99
N ASP A 86 11.49 -20.58 6.15
CA ASP A 86 11.21 -21.34 7.37
C ASP A 86 9.69 -21.43 7.67
N HIS A 87 8.85 -20.85 6.81
CA HIS A 87 7.40 -20.78 6.95
C HIS A 87 6.92 -20.18 8.27
N GLN A 88 7.73 -19.29 8.85
CA GLN A 88 7.41 -18.60 10.09
C GLN A 88 6.20 -17.69 9.89
N LYS A 89 5.28 -17.72 10.85
CA LYS A 89 4.10 -16.84 10.85
C LYS A 89 4.41 -15.60 11.68
N PHE A 90 4.10 -14.45 11.14
CA PHE A 90 4.19 -13.18 11.84
C PHE A 90 3.08 -12.23 11.44
N MET A 91 2.84 -11.21 12.24
CA MET A 91 1.83 -10.20 11.98
C MET A 91 2.42 -8.81 11.98
N THR A 92 1.74 -7.90 11.31
CA THR A 92 2.06 -6.48 11.28
C THR A 92 0.82 -5.63 11.51
N ILE A 93 1.00 -4.51 12.19
CA ILE A 93 -0.02 -3.46 12.33
C ILE A 93 0.63 -2.16 11.91
N SER A 94 0.08 -1.51 10.91
CA SER A 94 0.64 -0.30 10.32
C SER A 94 -0.36 0.84 10.33
N VAL A 95 0.15 2.06 10.50
CA VAL A 95 -0.56 3.29 10.15
C VAL A 95 0.31 4.01 9.12
N PHE A 96 -0.28 4.49 8.02
CA PHE A 96 0.53 5.00 6.92
C PHE A 96 -0.15 6.15 6.17
N PRO A 97 0.65 7.10 5.66
CA PRO A 97 0.20 8.04 4.65
C PRO A 97 0.13 7.36 3.29
N LEU A 98 -0.86 7.70 2.48
CA LEU A 98 -1.02 7.19 1.13
C LEU A 98 -1.26 8.32 0.15
N PHE A 99 -0.37 8.43 -0.82
CA PHE A 99 -0.48 9.33 -1.95
C PHE A 99 -1.10 8.59 -3.12
N ARG A 100 -2.19 9.11 -3.68
CA ARG A 100 -2.86 8.51 -4.84
C ARG A 100 -2.93 9.50 -5.97
N PHE A 101 -2.52 9.07 -7.16
CA PHE A 101 -2.54 9.82 -8.40
C PHE A 101 -3.47 9.14 -9.39
N THR A 102 -4.63 9.74 -9.63
CA THR A 102 -5.57 9.24 -10.65
C THR A 102 -5.06 9.63 -12.03
N LEU A 103 -4.69 8.64 -12.83
CA LEU A 103 -4.11 8.80 -14.16
C LEU A 103 -5.19 8.91 -15.24
N PHE A 104 -6.21 8.08 -15.14
CA PHE A 104 -7.32 8.04 -16.10
C PHE A 104 -8.66 8.02 -15.38
N ARG A 105 -9.62 8.78 -15.91
CA ARG A 105 -11.00 8.79 -15.44
C ARG A 105 -11.93 8.59 -16.62
N THR A 106 -12.82 7.61 -16.48
CA THR A 106 -13.89 7.33 -17.43
C THR A 106 -15.25 7.46 -16.75
N LYS A 107 -16.33 7.18 -17.46
CA LYS A 107 -17.67 7.11 -16.85
C LYS A 107 -17.82 5.94 -15.87
N SER A 108 -17.04 4.88 -16.03
CA SER A 108 -17.21 3.60 -15.32
C SER A 108 -16.07 3.26 -14.38
N PHE A 109 -14.88 3.83 -14.56
CA PHE A 109 -13.74 3.56 -13.69
C PHE A 109 -12.75 4.71 -13.62
N ASP A 110 -11.97 4.74 -12.54
CA ASP A 110 -10.80 5.58 -12.34
C ASP A 110 -9.59 4.67 -12.13
N PHE A 111 -8.57 4.82 -12.97
CA PHE A 111 -7.28 4.14 -12.80
C PHE A 111 -6.32 5.04 -12.06
N TYR A 112 -5.63 4.51 -11.07
CA TYR A 112 -4.71 5.27 -10.24
C TYR A 112 -3.40 4.53 -9.96
N LEU A 113 -2.37 5.31 -9.68
CA LEU A 113 -1.13 4.90 -9.03
C LEU A 113 -1.22 5.32 -7.56
N ASN A 114 -0.75 4.50 -6.65
CA ASN A 114 -0.59 4.86 -5.25
C ASN A 114 0.84 4.59 -4.75
N TYR A 115 1.18 5.35 -3.73
CA TYR A 115 2.45 5.20 -3.02
C TYR A 115 2.25 5.52 -1.54
N SER A 116 2.70 4.62 -0.68
CA SER A 116 2.75 4.79 0.76
C SER A 116 4.20 4.79 1.21
N LEU A 117 4.60 5.76 2.00
CA LEU A 117 5.98 5.95 2.45
C LEU A 117 6.03 6.03 3.97
N ALA A 118 6.98 5.28 4.56
CA ALA A 118 7.37 5.36 5.97
C ALA A 118 6.19 5.25 6.96
N GLY A 119 5.25 4.35 6.67
CA GLY A 119 4.14 4.08 7.59
C GLY A 119 4.61 3.37 8.87
N PRO A 120 4.54 4.01 10.06
CA PRO A 120 4.90 3.37 11.32
C PRO A 120 4.20 2.03 11.49
N THR A 121 4.97 1.00 11.82
CA THR A 121 4.51 -0.38 11.84
C THR A 121 5.04 -1.13 13.04
N PHE A 122 4.16 -1.83 13.74
CA PHE A 122 4.53 -2.90 14.65
C PHE A 122 4.69 -4.20 13.86
N ILE A 123 5.78 -4.93 14.10
CA ILE A 123 6.04 -6.26 13.54
C ILE A 123 6.29 -7.25 14.69
N SER A 124 5.59 -8.39 14.66
CA SER A 124 5.69 -9.38 15.76
C SER A 124 6.96 -10.23 15.70
N GLY A 125 7.57 -10.39 14.52
CA GLY A 125 8.79 -11.17 14.32
C GLY A 125 10.03 -10.28 14.38
N LEU A 126 10.97 -10.55 15.29
CA LEU A 126 12.28 -9.88 15.36
C LEU A 126 13.28 -10.53 14.41
N LYS A 127 13.12 -11.81 14.15
CA LYS A 127 13.93 -12.59 13.25
C LYS A 127 13.02 -13.41 12.33
N ILE A 128 13.20 -13.26 11.03
CA ILE A 128 12.40 -13.91 9.99
C ILE A 128 13.37 -14.57 9.01
N ASP A 129 13.28 -15.90 8.84
CA ASP A 129 14.15 -16.69 7.95
C ASP A 129 15.64 -16.41 8.20
N ASP A 130 16.08 -16.44 9.45
CA ASP A 130 17.46 -16.11 9.87
C ASP A 130 17.90 -14.66 9.59
N ARG A 131 16.98 -13.80 9.19
CA ARG A 131 17.20 -12.37 8.96
C ARG A 131 16.73 -11.56 10.15
N ASN A 132 17.56 -10.64 10.61
CA ASN A 132 17.22 -9.81 11.75
C ASN A 132 16.51 -8.53 11.27
N THR A 133 15.24 -8.39 11.64
CA THR A 133 14.42 -7.24 11.24
C THR A 133 14.58 -6.03 12.18
N GLY A 134 15.38 -6.18 13.25
CA GLY A 134 15.51 -5.18 14.31
C GLY A 134 14.42 -5.30 15.37
N PRO A 135 14.05 -4.21 16.04
CA PRO A 135 13.01 -4.21 17.06
C PRO A 135 11.61 -4.44 16.47
N HIS A 136 10.60 -4.55 17.35
CA HIS A 136 9.19 -4.63 16.93
C HIS A 136 8.65 -3.39 16.19
N PHE A 137 9.50 -2.42 15.93
CA PHE A 137 9.17 -1.21 15.19
C PHE A 137 9.85 -1.21 13.82
N THR A 138 9.06 -0.94 12.79
CA THR A 138 9.53 -0.84 11.41
C THR A 138 8.66 0.18 10.65
N PHE A 139 8.94 0.43 9.39
CA PHE A 139 8.09 1.20 8.49
C PHE A 139 7.55 0.31 7.39
N GLN A 140 6.31 0.59 6.98
CA GLN A 140 5.69 0.01 5.81
C GLN A 140 5.83 0.98 4.63
N ASP A 141 6.31 0.47 3.51
CA ASP A 141 6.26 1.16 2.22
C ASP A 141 5.55 0.28 1.20
N ASN A 142 4.70 0.89 0.38
CA ASN A 142 3.99 0.19 -0.68
C ASN A 142 3.90 1.05 -1.93
N ILE A 143 3.96 0.42 -3.09
CA ILE A 143 3.63 1.03 -4.37
C ILE A 143 2.68 0.12 -5.12
N GLY A 144 1.68 0.70 -5.79
CA GLY A 144 0.70 -0.10 -6.51
C GLY A 144 -0.11 0.70 -7.51
N VAL A 145 -0.89 -0.04 -8.27
CA VAL A 145 -1.88 0.49 -9.21
C VAL A 145 -3.25 -0.09 -8.89
N GLY A 146 -4.29 0.67 -9.16
CA GLY A 146 -5.62 0.19 -8.85
C GLY A 146 -6.72 0.87 -9.67
N LEU A 147 -7.90 0.33 -9.51
CA LEU A 147 -9.12 0.78 -10.15
C LEU A 147 -10.21 1.01 -9.12
N PHE A 148 -10.85 2.17 -9.19
CA PHE A 148 -12.20 2.34 -8.64
C PHE A 148 -13.21 2.12 -9.75
N MET A 149 -14.19 1.27 -9.51
CA MET A 149 -15.15 0.82 -10.51
C MET A 149 -16.59 1.21 -10.15
N GLY A 150 -17.43 1.27 -11.18
CA GLY A 150 -18.83 1.68 -11.09
C GLY A 150 -19.00 3.19 -11.15
N LYS A 151 -20.23 3.63 -11.39
CA LYS A 151 -20.58 5.07 -11.47
C LYS A 151 -20.28 5.81 -10.16
N GLU A 152 -20.48 5.14 -9.02
CA GLU A 152 -20.27 5.69 -7.67
C GLU A 152 -18.90 5.36 -7.10
N ARG A 153 -18.01 4.69 -7.88
CA ARG A 153 -16.65 4.30 -7.43
C ARG A 153 -16.64 3.43 -6.16
N LYS A 154 -17.68 2.62 -5.95
CA LYS A 154 -17.81 1.80 -4.74
C LYS A 154 -16.89 0.59 -4.72
N LEU A 155 -16.66 -0.03 -5.87
CA LEU A 155 -15.78 -1.19 -5.96
C LEU A 155 -14.34 -0.75 -6.22
N ASN A 156 -13.41 -1.44 -5.59
CA ASN A 156 -11.99 -1.20 -5.75
C ASN A 156 -11.26 -2.52 -5.99
N THR A 157 -10.29 -2.49 -6.89
CA THR A 157 -9.25 -3.51 -7.00
C THR A 157 -7.90 -2.83 -7.09
N GLU A 158 -6.89 -3.43 -6.47
CA GLU A 158 -5.54 -2.87 -6.41
C GLU A 158 -4.52 -4.00 -6.44
N VAL A 159 -3.44 -3.79 -7.17
CA VAL A 159 -2.27 -4.65 -7.17
C VAL A 159 -1.09 -3.82 -6.68
N LYS A 160 -0.39 -4.32 -5.69
CA LYS A 160 0.75 -3.63 -5.08
C LYS A 160 1.85 -4.58 -4.65
N ILE A 161 3.03 -4.02 -4.49
CA ILE A 161 4.15 -4.63 -3.79
C ILE A 161 4.53 -3.75 -2.61
N GLY A 162 5.27 -4.30 -1.67
CA GLY A 162 5.70 -3.52 -0.51
C GLY A 162 6.87 -4.14 0.22
N HIS A 163 7.27 -3.47 1.27
CA HIS A 163 8.24 -4.00 2.20
C HIS A 163 8.08 -3.38 3.59
N TYR A 164 8.74 -4.00 4.55
CA TYR A 164 8.95 -3.48 5.89
C TYR A 164 10.45 -3.30 6.11
N SER A 165 10.86 -2.12 6.57
CA SER A 165 12.24 -1.87 7.01
C SER A 165 12.26 -0.78 8.07
N ASN A 166 13.23 -0.82 8.97
CA ASN A 166 13.33 0.21 10.01
C ASN A 166 14.05 1.50 9.56
N GLY A 167 14.36 1.63 8.27
CA GLY A 167 15.00 2.82 7.72
C GLY A 167 16.41 3.06 8.25
N ASN A 168 17.10 2.02 8.75
CA ASN A 168 18.41 2.10 9.42
C ASN A 168 18.40 2.98 10.69
N LEU A 169 17.24 3.17 11.32
CA LEU A 169 17.17 3.81 12.63
C LEU A 169 17.76 2.92 13.74
N PHE A 170 17.84 1.61 13.49
CA PHE A 170 18.46 0.63 14.38
C PHE A 170 19.55 -0.14 13.63
N THR A 171 20.48 -0.72 14.38
CA THR A 171 21.66 -1.39 13.83
C THR A 171 21.36 -2.58 12.94
N GLU A 172 20.22 -3.25 13.16
CA GLU A 172 19.80 -4.43 12.41
C GLU A 172 18.56 -4.11 11.60
N ASN A 173 18.66 -4.31 10.27
CA ASN A 173 17.61 -3.96 9.33
C ASN A 173 17.74 -4.79 8.04
N ASP A 174 17.49 -6.09 8.14
CA ASP A 174 17.45 -6.93 6.94
C ASP A 174 16.21 -6.67 6.09
N GLY A 175 15.17 -6.09 6.67
CA GLY A 175 13.91 -5.80 6.01
C GLY A 175 13.12 -7.04 5.59
N VAL A 176 11.86 -6.85 5.27
CA VAL A 176 10.95 -7.92 4.82
C VAL A 176 10.27 -7.51 3.51
N LYS A 177 10.46 -8.28 2.46
CA LYS A 177 9.87 -8.05 1.14
C LYS A 177 8.49 -8.69 1.07
N ILE A 178 7.48 -7.90 0.70
CA ILE A 178 6.11 -8.35 0.49
C ILE A 178 5.90 -8.52 -1.02
N PRO A 179 5.55 -9.72 -1.49
CA PRO A 179 5.37 -9.98 -2.91
C PRO A 179 4.11 -9.31 -3.46
N LEU A 180 3.81 -9.61 -4.70
CA LEU A 180 2.61 -9.12 -5.35
C LEU A 180 1.38 -9.42 -4.49
N THR A 181 0.66 -8.36 -4.15
CA THR A 181 -0.56 -8.41 -3.33
C THR A 181 -1.72 -7.91 -4.17
N VAL A 182 -2.76 -8.71 -4.28
CA VAL A 182 -4.03 -8.34 -4.91
C VAL A 182 -5.03 -7.98 -3.83
N ASN A 183 -5.61 -6.79 -3.92
CA ASN A 183 -6.60 -6.27 -2.98
C ASN A 183 -7.96 -6.10 -3.66
N LEU A 184 -9.01 -6.45 -2.95
CA LEU A 184 -10.39 -6.14 -3.30
C LEU A 184 -10.97 -5.25 -2.21
N GLY A 185 -11.68 -4.23 -2.60
CA GLY A 185 -12.17 -3.22 -1.68
C GLY A 185 -13.55 -2.66 -1.98
N TYR A 186 -14.09 -2.03 -0.96
CA TYR A 186 -15.36 -1.33 -1.01
C TYR A 186 -15.22 0.06 -0.40
N ASN A 187 -15.69 1.06 -1.16
CA ASN A 187 -15.72 2.46 -0.77
C ASN A 187 -17.13 2.86 -0.25
N PHE A 188 -17.17 3.57 0.89
CA PHE A 188 -18.42 3.98 1.56
C PHE A 188 -18.32 5.37 2.21
#